data_f3dc84adf7a956ea6aba2a22d1adb6b6
#
_entry.id   f3dc84adf7a956ea6aba2a22d1adb6b6
#
_cell.length_a   1.000
_cell.length_b   1.000
_cell.length_c   1.000
_cell.angle_alpha   90.00
_cell.angle_beta   90.00
_cell.angle_gamma   90.00
#
_symmetry.space_group_name_H-M   'P 1'
#
loop_
_entity.id
_entity.type
_entity.pdbx_description
1 polymer ?
#
loop_
_entity_poly.entity_id
_entity_poly.type
_entity_poly.pdbx_seq_one_letter_code
_entity_poly.pdbx_strand_id
1 'polypeptide(L)'
;MQQAQEPRPALTIKEIPAPDFPGAIPLDSVDPEPEQWMAMGRDRGVRNVVSAALIPFLPDPAKAASTAVIVAPGGGFRMLAIDNEGFKAAQWLADRGIAAFVLKYRLHSVPRDTDAFMAAMMSTPPGIPATALQDARAALRLVRSRAADWKIDPAKVGLLGFSAGAMVALELALGEDNSARPDFMASIYGPLSARPVPADAPPTFAVLAADDPFFAAGGFDLIARYREASRPVEFHFYEQGGHAFGMRKQGSTSDLWIDQFHAWVKSRGLLD
;
A
#
# COMPACT_ATOMS: atom_id res chain seq x y z
N MET A 1 -21.71 12.13 27.85
CA MET A 1 -22.24 13.04 26.82
C MET A 1 -21.50 12.72 25.54
N GLN A 2 -22.08 11.92 24.63
CA GLN A 2 -21.54 11.73 23.28
C GLN A 2 -21.70 13.05 22.53
N GLN A 3 -20.61 13.71 22.18
CA GLN A 3 -20.66 14.81 21.21
C GLN A 3 -21.12 14.19 19.88
N ALA A 4 -22.27 14.67 19.38
CA ALA A 4 -22.74 14.33 18.06
C ALA A 4 -21.64 14.75 17.05
N GLN A 5 -21.01 13.78 16.39
CA GLN A 5 -20.12 14.04 15.27
C GLN A 5 -20.91 14.76 14.19
N GLU A 6 -20.46 15.96 13.82
CA GLU A 6 -21.02 16.66 12.66
C GLU A 6 -20.96 15.75 11.43
N PRO A 7 -22.00 15.73 10.60
CA PRO A 7 -21.99 14.93 9.39
C PRO A 7 -20.80 15.32 8.53
N ARG A 8 -19.93 14.36 8.22
CA ARG A 8 -18.81 14.59 7.32
C ARG A 8 -19.34 15.13 6.01
N PRO A 9 -18.78 16.24 5.47
CA PRO A 9 -19.22 16.77 4.19
C PRO A 9 -19.11 15.68 3.12
N ALA A 10 -20.14 15.59 2.26
CA ALA A 10 -20.15 14.62 1.16
C ALA A 10 -18.87 14.73 0.36
N LEU A 11 -18.21 13.60 0.11
CA LEU A 11 -16.97 13.55 -0.65
C LEU A 11 -17.25 14.03 -2.08
N THR A 12 -16.80 15.24 -2.41
CA THR A 12 -16.91 15.76 -3.78
C THR A 12 -15.76 15.20 -4.62
N ILE A 13 -16.10 14.49 -5.69
CA ILE A 13 -15.17 13.98 -6.68
C ILE A 13 -15.21 14.91 -7.89
N LYS A 14 -14.05 15.37 -8.31
CA LYS A 14 -13.87 16.19 -9.52
C LYS A 14 -12.79 15.58 -10.39
N GLU A 15 -13.08 15.32 -11.66
CA GLU A 15 -12.06 14.90 -12.62
C GLU A 15 -11.03 16.02 -12.84
N ILE A 16 -9.76 15.64 -12.88
CA ILE A 16 -8.62 16.55 -13.08
C ILE A 16 -7.72 15.99 -14.19
N PRO A 17 -6.92 16.84 -14.85
CA PRO A 17 -5.90 16.37 -15.77
C PRO A 17 -4.94 15.39 -15.11
N ALA A 18 -4.43 14.41 -15.87
CA ALA A 18 -3.39 13.51 -15.39
C ALA A 18 -2.14 14.33 -15.02
N PRO A 19 -1.62 14.17 -13.79
CA PRO A 19 -0.39 14.83 -13.41
C PRO A 19 0.80 14.25 -14.18
N ASP A 20 1.80 15.08 -14.45
CA ASP A 20 3.09 14.60 -14.91
C ASP A 20 3.92 14.07 -13.73
N PHE A 21 4.57 12.93 -13.93
CA PHE A 21 5.48 12.33 -12.95
C PHE A 21 6.85 12.12 -13.59
N PRO A 22 7.71 13.16 -13.61
CA PRO A 22 9.07 13.04 -14.10
C PRO A 22 9.81 11.91 -13.35
N GLY A 23 10.35 10.96 -14.12
CA GLY A 23 11.04 9.81 -13.53
C GLY A 23 10.16 8.60 -13.21
N ALA A 24 8.85 8.64 -13.53
CA ALA A 24 8.03 7.42 -13.49
C ALA A 24 8.60 6.34 -14.43
N ILE A 25 8.63 5.10 -13.96
CA ILE A 25 9.23 3.97 -14.66
C ILE A 25 8.11 3.03 -15.08
N PRO A 26 7.81 2.89 -16.38
CA PRO A 26 6.82 1.94 -16.85
C PRO A 26 7.21 0.49 -16.47
N LEU A 27 6.22 -0.32 -16.10
CA LEU A 27 6.39 -1.74 -15.79
C LEU A 27 5.91 -2.64 -16.93
N ASP A 28 5.18 -2.09 -17.85
CA ASP A 28 4.66 -2.76 -19.04
C ASP A 28 4.84 -1.87 -20.28
N SER A 29 4.58 -2.46 -21.44
CA SER A 29 4.64 -1.77 -22.75
C SER A 29 3.26 -1.49 -23.33
N VAL A 30 2.22 -1.48 -22.52
CA VAL A 30 0.86 -1.20 -22.97
C VAL A 30 0.71 0.29 -23.16
N ASP A 31 0.19 0.69 -24.34
CA ASP A 31 -0.15 2.09 -24.58
C ASP A 31 -1.18 2.54 -23.54
N PRO A 32 -0.93 3.64 -22.83
CA PRO A 32 -1.83 4.08 -21.76
C PRO A 32 -3.16 4.54 -22.39
N GLU A 33 -4.21 3.77 -22.14
CA GLU A 33 -5.57 4.30 -22.24
C GLU A 33 -5.71 5.45 -21.24
N PRO A 34 -6.55 6.47 -21.56
CA PRO A 34 -6.68 7.62 -20.67
C PRO A 34 -7.20 7.19 -19.27
N GLU A 35 -6.31 7.15 -18.31
CA GLU A 35 -6.65 7.02 -16.90
C GLU A 35 -7.52 8.19 -16.45
N GLN A 36 -8.38 7.99 -15.47
CA GLN A 36 -9.15 9.08 -14.90
C GLN A 36 -8.59 9.48 -13.54
N TRP A 37 -8.00 10.66 -13.50
CA TRP A 37 -7.52 11.29 -12.29
C TRP A 37 -8.61 12.13 -11.65
N MET A 38 -8.69 12.06 -10.30
CA MET A 38 -9.76 12.68 -9.54
C MET A 38 -9.20 13.43 -8.34
N ALA A 39 -9.71 14.63 -8.09
CA ALA A 39 -9.60 15.29 -6.81
C ALA A 39 -10.71 14.77 -5.88
N MET A 40 -10.34 14.34 -4.69
CA MET A 40 -11.22 13.80 -3.64
C MET A 40 -10.95 14.55 -2.34
N GLY A 41 -11.58 15.70 -2.18
CA GLY A 41 -11.26 16.63 -1.09
C GLY A 41 -9.83 17.18 -1.24
N ARG A 42 -8.93 16.82 -0.31
CA ARG A 42 -7.53 17.27 -0.33
C ARG A 42 -6.58 16.31 -1.02
N ASP A 43 -7.05 15.14 -1.41
CA ASP A 43 -6.24 14.06 -1.97
C ASP A 43 -6.67 13.76 -3.40
N ARG A 44 -5.75 13.18 -4.17
CA ARG A 44 -6.04 12.67 -5.50
C ARG A 44 -6.23 11.15 -5.46
N GLY A 45 -7.05 10.67 -6.39
CA GLY A 45 -7.17 9.26 -6.74
C GLY A 45 -7.05 9.07 -8.25
N VAL A 46 -6.78 7.85 -8.67
CA VAL A 46 -6.77 7.47 -10.09
C VAL A 46 -7.53 6.16 -10.28
N ARG A 47 -8.34 6.08 -11.31
CA ARG A 47 -9.13 4.89 -11.70
C ARG A 47 -8.88 4.53 -13.17
N ASN A 48 -9.33 3.34 -13.56
CA ASN A 48 -9.12 2.83 -14.92
C ASN A 48 -7.64 2.79 -15.31
N VAL A 49 -6.77 2.41 -14.36
CA VAL A 49 -5.35 2.21 -14.61
C VAL A 49 -5.17 0.92 -15.41
N VAL A 50 -4.66 1.03 -16.63
CA VAL A 50 -4.38 -0.09 -17.55
C VAL A 50 -2.88 -0.25 -17.85
N SER A 51 -2.07 0.76 -17.50
CA SER A 51 -0.61 0.75 -17.64
C SER A 51 0.04 0.97 -16.27
N ALA A 52 0.82 -0.03 -15.85
CA ALA A 52 1.48 -0.01 -14.56
C ALA A 52 2.78 0.80 -14.59
N ALA A 53 3.07 1.50 -13.49
CA ALA A 53 4.32 2.25 -13.34
C ALA A 53 4.78 2.30 -11.88
N LEU A 54 6.10 2.45 -11.68
CA LEU A 54 6.70 2.84 -10.43
C LEU A 54 7.02 4.34 -10.44
N ILE A 55 6.63 5.03 -9.38
CA ILE A 55 6.91 6.46 -9.20
C ILE A 55 7.90 6.58 -8.04
N PRO A 56 9.18 6.93 -8.30
CA PRO A 56 10.21 6.96 -7.29
C PRO A 56 10.12 8.19 -6.40
N PHE A 57 10.39 7.98 -5.11
CA PHE A 57 10.63 8.97 -4.07
C PHE A 57 11.97 8.62 -3.42
N LEU A 58 13.02 9.30 -3.83
CA LEU A 58 14.36 8.98 -3.41
C LEU A 58 14.79 9.88 -2.25
N PRO A 59 15.50 9.33 -1.25
CA PRO A 59 16.01 10.12 -0.14
C PRO A 59 17.15 11.04 -0.58
N ASP A 60 17.46 12.03 0.25
CA ASP A 60 18.72 12.76 0.18
C ASP A 60 19.87 11.74 0.20
N PRO A 61 20.77 11.74 -0.79
CA PRO A 61 21.89 10.80 -0.86
C PRO A 61 22.80 10.77 0.38
N ALA A 62 22.82 11.87 1.15
CA ALA A 62 23.59 11.95 2.41
C ALA A 62 22.91 11.24 3.59
N LYS A 63 21.63 10.89 3.46
CA LYS A 63 20.81 10.21 4.49
C LYS A 63 20.33 8.84 4.05
N ALA A 64 20.65 8.44 2.81
CA ALA A 64 20.10 7.23 2.21
C ALA A 64 20.58 5.98 2.96
N ALA A 65 19.61 5.20 3.45
CA ALA A 65 19.81 3.81 3.85
C ALA A 65 19.81 2.90 2.61
N SER A 66 20.34 1.69 2.77
CA SER A 66 20.35 0.71 1.68
C SER A 66 18.98 0.00 1.47
N THR A 67 17.92 0.45 2.11
CA THR A 67 16.58 -0.16 2.09
C THR A 67 15.65 0.53 1.11
N ALA A 68 14.82 -0.26 0.44
CA ALA A 68 13.73 0.22 -0.39
C ALA A 68 12.37 -0.31 0.06
N VAL A 69 11.32 0.50 -0.15
CA VAL A 69 9.93 0.12 0.07
C VAL A 69 9.11 0.41 -1.19
N ILE A 70 8.49 -0.62 -1.74
CA ILE A 70 7.44 -0.44 -2.75
C ILE A 70 6.14 -0.19 -1.98
N VAL A 71 5.43 0.88 -2.32
CA VAL A 71 4.19 1.29 -1.67
C VAL A 71 3.03 1.01 -2.61
N ALA A 72 2.14 0.10 -2.22
CA ALA A 72 0.94 -0.28 -2.97
C ALA A 72 -0.31 0.35 -2.34
N PRO A 73 -0.89 1.40 -2.95
CA PRO A 73 -2.10 2.06 -2.42
C PRO A 73 -3.32 1.14 -2.43
N GLY A 74 -4.32 1.46 -1.60
CA GLY A 74 -5.63 0.84 -1.62
C GLY A 74 -6.63 1.54 -2.54
N GLY A 75 -7.89 1.13 -2.46
CA GLY A 75 -9.00 1.66 -3.27
C GLY A 75 -9.88 0.57 -3.87
N GLY A 76 -9.91 -0.63 -3.25
CA GLY A 76 -10.82 -1.74 -3.59
C GLY A 76 -10.61 -2.31 -4.99
N PHE A 77 -9.41 -2.20 -5.56
CA PHE A 77 -9.06 -2.57 -6.94
C PHE A 77 -9.86 -1.83 -8.02
N ARG A 78 -10.54 -0.76 -7.67
CA ARG A 78 -11.33 0.09 -8.57
C ARG A 78 -10.73 1.47 -8.76
N MET A 79 -9.91 1.89 -7.81
CA MET A 79 -9.10 3.11 -7.85
C MET A 79 -7.84 2.91 -7.02
N LEU A 80 -6.92 3.88 -7.08
CA LEU A 80 -5.83 4.03 -6.14
C LEU A 80 -6.02 5.33 -5.35
N ALA A 81 -5.99 5.25 -4.03
CA ALA A 81 -5.93 6.42 -3.13
C ALA A 81 -4.51 6.99 -3.12
N ILE A 82 -4.05 7.42 -4.31
CA ILE A 82 -2.63 7.59 -4.66
C ILE A 82 -1.90 8.62 -3.79
N ASP A 83 -2.56 9.70 -3.34
CA ASP A 83 -1.94 10.69 -2.47
C ASP A 83 -1.84 10.20 -1.04
N ASN A 84 -2.98 9.77 -0.44
CA ASN A 84 -3.03 9.42 0.97
C ASN A 84 -2.27 8.13 1.31
N GLU A 85 -2.33 7.15 0.43
CA GLU A 85 -1.80 5.80 0.63
C GLU A 85 -0.60 5.49 -0.29
N GLY A 86 -0.15 6.47 -1.07
CA GLY A 86 1.00 6.36 -1.96
C GLY A 86 2.00 7.47 -1.70
N PHE A 87 1.79 8.63 -2.30
CA PHE A 87 2.79 9.70 -2.35
C PHE A 87 3.18 10.24 -0.98
N LYS A 88 2.21 10.47 -0.08
CA LYS A 88 2.50 10.97 1.26
C LYS A 88 3.32 9.97 2.09
N ALA A 89 3.00 8.67 1.97
CA ALA A 89 3.76 7.63 2.65
C ALA A 89 5.17 7.50 2.06
N ALA A 90 5.29 7.52 0.73
CA ALA A 90 6.57 7.43 0.04
C ALA A 90 7.47 8.65 0.34
N GLN A 91 6.92 9.85 0.35
CA GLN A 91 7.66 11.06 0.72
C GLN A 91 8.13 10.99 2.17
N TRP A 92 7.26 10.56 3.09
CA TRP A 92 7.60 10.42 4.51
C TRP A 92 8.77 9.42 4.72
N LEU A 93 8.79 8.32 3.98
CA LEU A 93 9.87 7.33 3.99
C LEU A 93 11.16 7.91 3.41
N ALA A 94 11.07 8.60 2.27
CA ALA A 94 12.23 9.24 1.63
C ALA A 94 12.87 10.30 2.52
N ASP A 95 12.09 11.11 3.23
CA ASP A 95 12.57 12.10 4.20
C ASP A 95 13.38 11.46 5.35
N ARG A 96 13.20 10.13 5.57
CA ARG A 96 13.89 9.32 6.60
C ARG A 96 14.95 8.38 6.04
N GLY A 97 15.37 8.59 4.81
CA GLY A 97 16.47 7.84 4.21
C GLY A 97 16.06 6.55 3.50
N ILE A 98 14.79 6.19 3.46
CA ILE A 98 14.31 4.97 2.82
C ILE A 98 13.87 5.29 1.38
N ALA A 99 14.49 4.67 0.38
CA ALA A 99 14.02 4.79 -0.99
C ALA A 99 12.60 4.20 -1.11
N ALA A 100 11.66 4.97 -1.63
CA ALA A 100 10.28 4.53 -1.77
C ALA A 100 9.81 4.62 -3.23
N PHE A 101 8.99 3.67 -3.64
CA PHE A 101 8.48 3.57 -5.00
C PHE A 101 6.97 3.33 -4.94
N VAL A 102 6.18 4.32 -5.36
CA VAL A 102 4.73 4.14 -5.40
C VAL A 102 4.36 3.31 -6.61
N LEU A 103 3.69 2.20 -6.38
CA LEU A 103 3.21 1.30 -7.42
C LEU A 103 1.82 1.75 -7.89
N LYS A 104 1.75 2.33 -9.08
CA LYS A 104 0.52 2.55 -9.82
C LYS A 104 0.21 1.27 -10.58
N TYR A 105 -0.52 0.33 -9.95
CA TYR A 105 -0.83 -0.98 -10.51
C TYR A 105 -2.16 -0.99 -11.27
N ARG A 106 -2.31 -1.94 -12.20
CA ARG A 106 -3.52 -2.11 -13.02
C ARG A 106 -4.73 -2.51 -12.19
N LEU A 107 -5.87 -1.94 -12.53
CA LEU A 107 -7.13 -2.05 -11.81
C LEU A 107 -8.19 -2.76 -12.63
N HIS A 108 -9.28 -3.17 -11.98
CA HIS A 108 -10.51 -3.48 -12.68
C HIS A 108 -11.08 -2.22 -13.33
N SER A 109 -11.64 -2.38 -14.54
CA SER A 109 -12.37 -1.31 -15.20
C SER A 109 -13.61 -0.92 -14.41
N VAL A 110 -13.87 0.37 -14.32
CA VAL A 110 -15.04 0.95 -13.66
C VAL A 110 -15.70 1.99 -14.59
N PRO A 111 -17.01 2.30 -14.35
CA PRO A 111 -17.68 3.34 -15.13
C PRO A 111 -16.91 4.66 -15.11
N ARG A 112 -16.84 5.33 -16.26
CA ARG A 112 -16.21 6.65 -16.37
C ARG A 112 -17.07 7.76 -15.76
N ASP A 113 -18.40 7.59 -15.82
CA ASP A 113 -19.34 8.48 -15.15
C ASP A 113 -19.13 8.43 -13.63
N THR A 114 -19.18 9.60 -12.97
CA THR A 114 -18.85 9.70 -11.54
C THR A 114 -19.91 9.08 -10.65
N ASP A 115 -21.20 9.23 -10.98
CA ASP A 115 -22.28 8.69 -10.14
C ASP A 115 -22.32 7.17 -10.25
N ALA A 116 -22.17 6.64 -11.46
CA ALA A 116 -22.05 5.20 -11.71
C ALA A 116 -20.80 4.60 -11.04
N PHE A 117 -19.68 5.33 -11.03
CA PHE A 117 -18.47 4.94 -10.29
C PHE A 117 -18.73 4.90 -8.78
N MET A 118 -19.38 5.91 -8.22
CA MET A 118 -19.71 5.93 -6.78
C MET A 118 -20.64 4.77 -6.42
N ALA A 119 -21.62 4.45 -7.25
CA ALA A 119 -22.47 3.28 -7.06
C ALA A 119 -21.64 1.97 -7.10
N ALA A 120 -20.68 1.86 -8.04
CA ALA A 120 -19.78 0.73 -8.10
C ALA A 120 -18.93 0.61 -6.83
N MET A 121 -18.41 1.72 -6.27
CA MET A 121 -17.62 1.72 -5.03
C MET A 121 -18.41 1.18 -3.82
N MET A 122 -19.73 1.31 -3.80
CA MET A 122 -20.60 0.81 -2.73
C MET A 122 -20.93 -0.69 -2.86
N SER A 123 -20.63 -1.31 -3.98
CA SER A 123 -20.84 -2.76 -4.18
C SER A 123 -19.69 -3.58 -3.59
N THR A 124 -19.89 -4.90 -3.44
CA THR A 124 -18.84 -5.81 -2.99
C THR A 124 -17.57 -5.63 -3.83
N PRO A 125 -16.39 -5.43 -3.22
CA PRO A 125 -15.13 -5.29 -3.96
C PRO A 125 -14.85 -6.57 -4.78
N PRO A 126 -14.33 -6.43 -6.01
CA PRO A 126 -13.86 -7.57 -6.78
C PRO A 126 -12.62 -8.20 -6.11
N GLY A 127 -12.31 -9.44 -6.48
CA GLY A 127 -11.07 -10.10 -6.08
C GLY A 127 -9.82 -9.37 -6.62
N ILE A 128 -8.64 -9.81 -6.19
CA ILE A 128 -7.36 -9.25 -6.65
C ILE A 128 -7.21 -9.46 -8.16
N PRO A 129 -6.99 -8.41 -8.97
CA PRO A 129 -6.69 -8.60 -10.38
C PRO A 129 -5.37 -9.36 -10.55
N ALA A 130 -5.34 -10.37 -11.40
CA ALA A 130 -4.09 -11.08 -11.71
C ALA A 130 -3.00 -10.10 -12.22
N THR A 131 -3.40 -9.08 -12.96
CA THR A 131 -2.52 -8.00 -13.44
C THR A 131 -1.88 -7.22 -12.30
N ALA A 132 -2.59 -6.92 -11.21
CA ALA A 132 -2.02 -6.23 -10.06
C ALA A 132 -0.91 -7.05 -9.37
N LEU A 133 -1.07 -8.37 -9.30
CA LEU A 133 -0.02 -9.27 -8.80
C LEU A 133 1.19 -9.33 -9.73
N GLN A 134 0.96 -9.36 -11.05
CA GLN A 134 2.02 -9.31 -12.06
C GLN A 134 2.82 -7.99 -11.94
N ASP A 135 2.12 -6.86 -11.78
CA ASP A 135 2.73 -5.55 -11.64
C ASP A 135 3.58 -5.45 -10.37
N ALA A 136 3.08 -5.94 -9.25
CA ALA A 136 3.82 -5.95 -7.99
C ALA A 136 5.07 -6.86 -8.06
N ARG A 137 4.99 -8.02 -8.71
CA ARG A 137 6.15 -8.86 -8.98
C ARG A 137 7.16 -8.18 -9.91
N ALA A 138 6.68 -7.53 -10.97
CA ALA A 138 7.53 -6.78 -11.89
C ALA A 138 8.23 -5.62 -11.17
N ALA A 139 7.52 -4.91 -10.29
CA ALA A 139 8.07 -3.85 -9.45
C ALA A 139 9.22 -4.35 -8.56
N LEU A 140 9.02 -5.45 -7.83
CA LEU A 140 10.06 -6.05 -6.98
C LEU A 140 11.29 -6.45 -7.79
N ARG A 141 11.08 -7.13 -8.93
CA ARG A 141 12.20 -7.51 -9.82
C ARG A 141 12.94 -6.29 -10.37
N LEU A 142 12.22 -5.26 -10.79
CA LEU A 142 12.81 -4.05 -11.35
C LEU A 142 13.64 -3.30 -10.28
N VAL A 143 13.09 -3.09 -9.07
CA VAL A 143 13.83 -2.42 -8.00
C VAL A 143 15.09 -3.20 -7.64
N ARG A 144 15.03 -4.52 -7.54
CA ARG A 144 16.21 -5.37 -7.28
C ARG A 144 17.22 -5.32 -8.41
N SER A 145 16.79 -5.40 -9.67
CA SER A 145 17.72 -5.38 -10.83
C SER A 145 18.42 -4.04 -11.01
N ARG A 146 17.81 -2.95 -10.53
CA ARG A 146 18.37 -1.58 -10.59
C ARG A 146 18.82 -1.06 -9.23
N ALA A 147 19.01 -1.94 -8.25
CA ALA A 147 19.35 -1.58 -6.88
C ALA A 147 20.63 -0.71 -6.80
N ALA A 148 21.62 -0.99 -7.65
CA ALA A 148 22.86 -0.22 -7.73
C ALA A 148 22.63 1.24 -8.14
N ASP A 149 21.66 1.53 -9.02
CA ASP A 149 21.32 2.88 -9.48
C ASP A 149 20.88 3.79 -8.31
N TRP A 150 20.29 3.19 -7.28
CA TRP A 150 19.74 3.88 -6.11
C TRP A 150 20.48 3.60 -4.81
N LYS A 151 21.63 2.89 -4.88
CA LYS A 151 22.42 2.46 -3.70
C LYS A 151 21.61 1.62 -2.71
N ILE A 152 20.72 0.78 -3.22
CA ILE A 152 19.85 -0.13 -2.45
C ILE A 152 20.54 -1.50 -2.37
N ASP A 153 20.41 -2.17 -1.24
CA ASP A 153 20.69 -3.59 -1.12
C ASP A 153 19.51 -4.39 -1.72
N PRO A 154 19.71 -5.20 -2.76
CA PRO A 154 18.63 -5.99 -3.36
C PRO A 154 17.98 -7.01 -2.41
N ALA A 155 18.62 -7.31 -1.26
CA ALA A 155 18.07 -8.14 -0.18
C ALA A 155 17.31 -7.33 0.90
N LYS A 156 17.14 -6.02 0.70
CA LYS A 156 16.41 -5.11 1.59
C LYS A 156 15.26 -4.38 0.88
N VAL A 157 14.50 -5.08 0.04
CA VAL A 157 13.35 -4.52 -0.71
C VAL A 157 12.04 -5.02 -0.13
N GLY A 158 11.32 -4.16 0.56
CA GLY A 158 10.03 -4.45 1.17
C GLY A 158 8.83 -4.05 0.32
N LEU A 159 7.66 -4.58 0.68
CA LEU A 159 6.37 -4.22 0.08
C LEU A 159 5.41 -3.77 1.18
N LEU A 160 4.98 -2.51 1.13
CA LEU A 160 4.01 -1.92 2.03
C LEU A 160 2.70 -1.72 1.27
N GLY A 161 1.64 -2.35 1.72
CA GLY A 161 0.33 -2.24 1.09
C GLY A 161 -0.73 -1.69 2.02
N PHE A 162 -1.65 -0.91 1.45
CA PHE A 162 -2.81 -0.37 2.13
C PHE A 162 -4.08 -1.05 1.61
N SER A 163 -4.97 -1.54 2.49
CA SER A 163 -6.28 -2.08 2.09
C SER A 163 -6.15 -3.11 0.94
N ALA A 164 -6.68 -2.83 -0.24
CA ALA A 164 -6.49 -3.65 -1.44
C ALA A 164 -5.01 -3.88 -1.78
N GLY A 165 -4.15 -2.85 -1.63
CA GLY A 165 -2.70 -3.00 -1.78
C GLY A 165 -2.08 -3.92 -0.73
N ALA A 166 -2.64 -3.98 0.50
CA ALA A 166 -2.22 -4.95 1.51
C ALA A 166 -2.59 -6.39 1.11
N MET A 167 -3.71 -6.59 0.43
CA MET A 167 -4.05 -7.91 -0.13
C MET A 167 -3.03 -8.35 -1.18
N VAL A 168 -2.58 -7.42 -2.05
CA VAL A 168 -1.49 -7.70 -3.02
C VAL A 168 -0.20 -8.05 -2.26
N ALA A 169 0.18 -7.28 -1.24
CA ALA A 169 1.38 -7.53 -0.45
C ALA A 169 1.33 -8.90 0.26
N LEU A 170 0.19 -9.25 0.86
CA LEU A 170 -0.04 -10.54 1.50
C LEU A 170 0.07 -11.70 0.48
N GLU A 171 -0.45 -11.53 -0.72
CA GLU A 171 -0.39 -12.55 -1.75
C GLU A 171 1.05 -12.79 -2.25
N LEU A 172 1.85 -11.73 -2.40
CA LEU A 172 3.26 -11.88 -2.77
C LEU A 172 4.11 -12.44 -1.63
N ALA A 173 3.77 -12.10 -0.38
CA ALA A 173 4.53 -12.55 0.79
C ALA A 173 4.23 -14.01 1.16
N LEU A 174 2.99 -14.47 1.02
CA LEU A 174 2.51 -15.74 1.55
C LEU A 174 2.02 -16.72 0.47
N GLY A 175 1.86 -16.26 -0.76
CA GLY A 175 1.42 -17.11 -1.88
C GLY A 175 2.48 -18.14 -2.29
N GLU A 176 2.06 -19.13 -3.10
CA GLU A 176 2.92 -20.21 -3.57
C GLU A 176 4.01 -19.73 -4.54
N ASP A 177 3.73 -18.70 -5.34
CA ASP A 177 4.72 -18.10 -6.25
C ASP A 177 5.68 -17.20 -5.48
N ASN A 178 6.83 -17.73 -5.09
CA ASN A 178 7.88 -17.03 -4.37
C ASN A 178 8.93 -16.35 -5.26
N SER A 179 8.74 -16.34 -6.59
CA SER A 179 9.72 -15.83 -7.57
C SER A 179 10.06 -14.35 -7.40
N ALA A 180 9.20 -13.60 -6.69
CA ALA A 180 9.39 -12.20 -6.36
C ALA A 180 8.82 -11.89 -4.96
N ARG A 181 9.18 -12.70 -3.95
CA ARG A 181 8.78 -12.45 -2.57
C ARG A 181 9.51 -11.23 -2.02
N PRO A 182 8.84 -10.30 -1.32
CA PRO A 182 9.52 -9.17 -0.66
C PRO A 182 10.38 -9.65 0.51
N ASP A 183 11.43 -8.91 0.87
CA ASP A 183 12.32 -9.25 1.98
C ASP A 183 11.69 -8.92 3.34
N PHE A 184 10.74 -8.01 3.37
CA PHE A 184 9.82 -7.73 4.48
C PHE A 184 8.51 -7.16 3.96
N MET A 185 7.45 -7.22 4.75
CA MET A 185 6.12 -6.77 4.34
C MET A 185 5.47 -5.90 5.42
N ALA A 186 4.67 -4.92 4.98
CA ALA A 186 3.75 -4.19 5.85
C ALA A 186 2.32 -4.26 5.30
N SER A 187 1.37 -4.67 6.16
CA SER A 187 -0.07 -4.72 5.88
C SER A 187 -0.79 -3.65 6.69
N ILE A 188 -1.23 -2.60 6.01
CA ILE A 188 -1.91 -1.47 6.63
C ILE A 188 -3.41 -1.63 6.36
N TYR A 189 -4.18 -1.87 7.44
CA TYR A 189 -5.61 -2.22 7.40
C TYR A 189 -5.97 -3.19 6.27
N GLY A 190 -5.17 -4.27 6.12
CA GLY A 190 -5.48 -5.42 5.28
C GLY A 190 -6.16 -6.54 6.08
N PRO A 191 -6.65 -7.60 5.40
CA PRO A 191 -7.24 -8.75 6.07
C PRO A 191 -6.20 -9.52 6.88
N LEU A 192 -6.57 -9.88 8.12
CA LEU A 192 -5.74 -10.68 9.04
C LEU A 192 -6.38 -12.05 9.35
N SER A 193 -7.37 -12.48 8.57
CA SER A 193 -7.97 -13.81 8.67
C SER A 193 -6.96 -14.92 8.40
N ALA A 194 -7.25 -16.12 8.90
CA ALA A 194 -6.37 -17.29 8.78
C ALA A 194 -6.00 -17.58 7.31
N ARG A 195 -4.70 -17.78 7.09
CA ARG A 195 -4.14 -18.31 5.84
C ARG A 195 -2.82 -19.03 6.13
N PRO A 196 -2.37 -19.94 5.27
CA PRO A 196 -1.07 -20.59 5.42
C PRO A 196 0.08 -19.57 5.45
N VAL A 197 1.03 -19.76 6.36
CA VAL A 197 2.27 -18.98 6.44
C VAL A 197 3.43 -19.91 6.11
N PRO A 198 4.10 -19.74 4.97
CA PRO A 198 5.21 -20.59 4.58
C PRO A 198 6.43 -20.40 5.49
N ALA A 199 7.29 -21.42 5.59
CA ALA A 199 8.46 -21.40 6.46
C ALA A 199 9.47 -20.29 6.11
N ASP A 200 9.44 -19.79 4.89
CA ASP A 200 10.26 -18.69 4.37
C ASP A 200 9.48 -17.36 4.27
N ALA A 201 8.29 -17.26 4.89
CA ALA A 201 7.52 -16.02 4.92
C ALA A 201 8.37 -14.85 5.43
N PRO A 202 8.28 -13.65 4.79
CA PRO A 202 9.04 -12.49 5.22
C PRO A 202 8.58 -11.99 6.60
N PRO A 203 9.46 -11.33 7.36
CA PRO A 203 9.03 -10.54 8.51
C PRO A 203 7.91 -9.59 8.15
N THR A 204 6.88 -9.51 9.00
CA THR A 204 5.67 -8.77 8.70
C THR A 204 5.35 -7.76 9.80
N PHE A 205 5.01 -6.56 9.39
CA PHE A 205 4.39 -5.52 10.21
C PHE A 205 2.93 -5.38 9.81
N ALA A 206 2.01 -5.36 10.76
CA ALA A 206 0.58 -5.23 10.47
C ALA A 206 -0.08 -4.21 11.40
N VAL A 207 -1.04 -3.45 10.87
CA VAL A 207 -1.87 -2.57 11.67
C VAL A 207 -3.34 -2.67 11.25
N LEU A 208 -4.24 -2.56 12.24
CA LEU A 208 -5.69 -2.54 12.04
C LEU A 208 -6.34 -1.72 13.13
N ALA A 209 -7.49 -1.10 12.85
CA ALA A 209 -8.30 -0.43 13.86
C ALA A 209 -9.52 -1.29 14.23
N ALA A 210 -9.94 -1.25 15.50
CA ALA A 210 -11.07 -2.02 16.00
C ALA A 210 -12.41 -1.58 15.40
N ASP A 211 -12.49 -0.32 14.98
CA ASP A 211 -13.64 0.29 14.31
C ASP A 211 -13.53 0.24 12.76
N ASP A 212 -12.61 -0.57 12.20
CA ASP A 212 -12.54 -0.82 10.76
C ASP A 212 -13.76 -1.65 10.30
N PRO A 213 -14.65 -1.10 9.44
CA PRO A 213 -15.87 -1.78 9.05
C PRO A 213 -15.67 -2.94 8.06
N PHE A 214 -14.47 -3.09 7.48
CA PHE A 214 -14.18 -4.10 6.46
C PHE A 214 -13.46 -5.31 7.02
N PHE A 215 -12.46 -5.11 7.87
CA PHE A 215 -11.55 -6.19 8.26
C PHE A 215 -11.50 -6.51 9.75
N ALA A 216 -11.96 -5.61 10.64
CA ALA A 216 -11.91 -5.86 12.08
C ALA A 216 -12.69 -7.13 12.50
N ALA A 217 -13.84 -7.38 11.88
CA ALA A 217 -14.67 -8.57 12.15
C ALA A 217 -14.04 -9.89 11.64
N GLY A 218 -13.02 -9.84 10.77
CA GLY A 218 -12.37 -11.01 10.18
C GLY A 218 -11.40 -11.74 11.10
N GLY A 219 -11.15 -11.22 12.31
CA GLY A 219 -10.22 -11.79 13.28
C GLY A 219 -8.75 -11.58 12.93
N PHE A 220 -7.87 -12.19 13.75
CA PHE A 220 -6.40 -12.00 13.69
C PHE A 220 -5.64 -13.32 13.58
N ASP A 221 -6.26 -14.36 13.08
CA ASP A 221 -5.68 -15.71 13.04
C ASP A 221 -4.38 -15.76 12.23
N LEU A 222 -4.20 -14.86 11.26
CA LEU A 222 -2.94 -14.74 10.54
C LEU A 222 -1.76 -14.49 11.50
N ILE A 223 -1.95 -13.69 12.54
CA ILE A 223 -0.90 -13.41 13.55
C ILE A 223 -0.53 -14.68 14.31
N ALA A 224 -1.53 -15.51 14.67
CA ALA A 224 -1.29 -16.80 15.29
C ALA A 224 -0.51 -17.74 14.35
N ARG A 225 -0.87 -17.77 13.05
CA ARG A 225 -0.17 -18.58 12.05
C ARG A 225 1.29 -18.16 11.84
N TYR A 226 1.60 -16.87 11.87
CA TYR A 226 2.99 -16.39 11.85
C TYR A 226 3.79 -16.91 13.05
N ARG A 227 3.19 -16.89 14.26
CA ARG A 227 3.82 -17.39 15.47
C ARG A 227 4.04 -18.91 15.41
N GLU A 228 3.04 -19.67 14.95
CA GLU A 228 3.14 -21.14 14.75
C GLU A 228 4.25 -21.49 13.76
N ALA A 229 4.39 -20.72 12.68
CA ALA A 229 5.46 -20.88 11.70
C ALA A 229 6.83 -20.37 12.18
N SER A 230 6.93 -19.85 13.42
CA SER A 230 8.13 -19.22 13.96
C SER A 230 8.66 -18.09 13.09
N ARG A 231 7.74 -17.35 12.40
CA ARG A 231 8.09 -16.21 11.57
C ARG A 231 7.85 -14.91 12.32
N PRO A 232 8.75 -13.90 12.14
CA PRO A 232 8.61 -12.62 12.83
C PRO A 232 7.35 -11.88 12.37
N VAL A 233 6.56 -11.42 13.35
CA VAL A 233 5.38 -10.59 13.10
C VAL A 233 5.26 -9.56 14.21
N GLU A 234 4.97 -8.32 13.83
CA GLU A 234 4.57 -7.25 14.74
C GLU A 234 3.18 -6.77 14.34
N PHE A 235 2.26 -6.65 15.31
CA PHE A 235 0.87 -6.25 15.06
C PHE A 235 0.44 -5.17 16.04
N HIS A 236 -0.09 -4.07 15.51
CA HIS A 236 -0.70 -3.00 16.27
C HIS A 236 -2.20 -2.94 16.00
N PHE A 237 -2.98 -3.07 17.06
CA PHE A 237 -4.43 -2.98 17.02
C PHE A 237 -4.88 -1.73 17.74
N TYR A 238 -5.33 -0.74 16.97
CA TYR A 238 -5.77 0.55 17.49
C TYR A 238 -7.24 0.51 17.88
N GLU A 239 -7.60 1.20 18.96
CA GLU A 239 -9.00 1.34 19.37
C GLU A 239 -9.83 2.03 18.30
N GLN A 240 -9.25 3.07 17.67
CA GLN A 240 -9.90 3.93 16.69
C GLN A 240 -8.97 4.22 15.51
N GLY A 241 -9.60 4.45 14.36
CA GLY A 241 -8.92 4.79 13.10
C GLY A 241 -9.84 4.62 11.91
N GLY A 242 -10.82 3.73 12.02
CA GLY A 242 -11.68 3.34 10.90
C GLY A 242 -10.89 2.62 9.81
N HIS A 243 -11.37 2.71 8.58
CA HIS A 243 -10.66 2.25 7.40
C HIS A 243 -10.06 3.42 6.62
N ALA A 244 -8.96 3.16 5.87
CA ALA A 244 -8.30 4.14 5.01
C ALA A 244 -7.77 5.40 5.73
N PHE A 245 -7.32 5.26 7.00
CA PHE A 245 -6.67 6.38 7.68
C PHE A 245 -5.38 6.83 6.97
N GLY A 246 -4.57 5.91 6.45
CA GLY A 246 -3.38 6.22 5.65
C GLY A 246 -2.47 7.22 6.35
N MET A 247 -2.14 8.30 5.64
CA MET A 247 -1.31 9.40 6.16
C MET A 247 -2.13 10.57 6.72
N ARG A 248 -3.46 10.45 6.77
CA ARG A 248 -4.31 11.50 7.38
C ARG A 248 -4.19 11.47 8.88
N LYS A 249 -3.96 12.64 9.48
CA LYS A 249 -3.98 12.80 10.92
C LYS A 249 -5.43 12.96 11.40
N GLN A 250 -5.84 12.07 12.33
CA GLN A 250 -7.20 12.02 12.90
C GLN A 250 -7.23 12.39 14.39
N GLY A 251 -6.05 12.55 15.01
CA GLY A 251 -5.92 12.78 16.45
C GLY A 251 -6.07 11.51 17.30
N SER A 252 -6.00 10.33 16.67
CA SER A 252 -6.06 9.02 17.32
C SER A 252 -4.68 8.35 17.34
N THR A 253 -4.55 7.28 18.13
CA THR A 253 -3.27 6.53 18.22
C THR A 253 -2.90 5.85 16.91
N SER A 254 -3.85 5.61 16.00
CA SER A 254 -3.58 5.12 14.65
C SER A 254 -2.71 6.08 13.82
N ASP A 255 -2.64 7.36 14.19
CA ASP A 255 -1.73 8.32 13.55
C ASP A 255 -0.24 7.99 13.71
N LEU A 256 0.09 7.12 14.66
CA LEU A 256 1.46 6.71 14.97
C LEU A 256 1.97 5.54 14.13
N TRP A 257 1.12 4.92 13.31
CA TRP A 257 1.45 3.68 12.62
C TRP A 257 2.75 3.75 11.80
N ILE A 258 2.99 4.87 11.11
CA ILE A 258 4.16 4.99 10.22
C ILE A 258 5.46 5.21 11.01
N ASP A 259 5.40 5.88 12.16
CA ASP A 259 6.53 6.02 13.08
C ASP A 259 6.86 4.66 13.72
N GLN A 260 5.84 3.85 14.06
CA GLN A 260 6.01 2.49 14.56
C GLN A 260 6.59 1.56 13.48
N PHE A 261 6.11 1.66 12.25
CA PHE A 261 6.70 0.94 11.11
C PHE A 261 8.19 1.28 10.93
N HIS A 262 8.55 2.55 10.98
CA HIS A 262 9.96 2.98 10.88
C HIS A 262 10.80 2.44 12.04
N ALA A 263 10.30 2.49 13.26
CA ALA A 263 10.97 1.92 14.42
C ALA A 263 11.18 0.40 14.26
N TRP A 264 10.17 -0.30 13.73
CA TRP A 264 10.26 -1.73 13.44
C TRP A 264 11.30 -2.03 12.35
N VAL A 265 11.31 -1.29 11.24
CA VAL A 265 12.32 -1.42 10.17
C VAL A 265 13.75 -1.22 10.75
N LYS A 266 13.91 -0.21 11.61
CA LYS A 266 15.18 0.06 12.29
C LYS A 266 15.58 -1.08 13.22
N SER A 267 14.68 -1.61 14.04
CA SER A 267 14.97 -2.70 14.98
C SER A 267 15.38 -3.99 14.28
N ARG A 268 15.09 -4.13 13.01
CA ARG A 268 15.46 -5.26 12.17
C ARG A 268 16.81 -5.08 11.45
N GLY A 269 17.53 -3.99 11.69
CA GLY A 269 18.81 -3.70 11.00
C GLY A 269 18.64 -3.39 9.51
N LEU A 270 17.46 -2.93 9.12
CA LEU A 270 17.20 -2.62 7.71
C LEU A 270 17.60 -1.19 7.32
N LEU A 271 17.92 -0.31 8.28
CA LEU A 271 18.31 1.08 8.03
C LEU A 271 19.83 1.32 8.04
N ASP A 272 20.61 0.28 8.22
CA ASP A 272 22.07 0.35 8.26
C ASP A 272 22.70 0.28 6.87
#